data_d3937eb57f5c4639893b9b1e1577180f
#
_entry.id   d3937eb57f5c4639893b9b1e1577180f
#
_cell.length_a   1.000
_cell.length_b   1.000
_cell.length_c   1.000
_cell.angle_alpha   90.00
_cell.angle_beta   90.00
_cell.angle_gamma   90.00
#
_symmetry.space_group_name_H-M   'P 1'
#
loop_
_entity.id
_entity.type
_entity.pdbx_description
1 polymer ?
#
loop_
_entity_poly.entity_id
_entity_poly.type
_entity_poly.pdbx_seq_one_letter_code
_entity_poly.pdbx_strand_id
1 'polypeptide(L)'
;PIEAIFLEAKTAKVAFELFLYDNVQRLAQSNKPTGCMLVVATMSCSDNAQIVQHNILEKRLKTKQKMLDRLRQGVENGDIKITAPLQEIADFYTTVLQGLTIQARDGANVQQLQKVVEHAMRSWELF
;
A
#
# COMPACT_ATOMS: atom_id res chain seq x y z
N PRO A 1 -1.94 -12.01 2.57
CA PRO A 1 -2.17 -11.40 1.26
C PRO A 1 -3.28 -10.37 1.31
N ILE A 2 -3.22 -9.44 0.41
CA ILE A 2 -4.16 -8.32 0.34
C ILE A 2 -5.61 -8.80 0.19
N GLU A 3 -5.83 -9.84 -0.59
CA GLU A 3 -7.17 -10.36 -0.87
C GLU A 3 -7.87 -10.82 0.40
N ALA A 4 -7.17 -11.55 1.25
CA ALA A 4 -7.74 -12.04 2.51
C ALA A 4 -8.12 -10.89 3.45
N ILE A 5 -7.21 -9.91 3.58
CA ILE A 5 -7.45 -8.74 4.42
C ILE A 5 -8.65 -7.94 3.90
N PHE A 6 -8.72 -7.72 2.60
CA PHE A 6 -9.78 -6.93 1.98
C PHE A 6 -11.14 -7.64 2.03
N LEU A 7 -11.13 -8.97 1.97
CA LEU A 7 -12.36 -9.76 2.06
C LEU A 7 -12.94 -9.77 3.47
N GLU A 8 -12.08 -9.89 4.50
CA GLU A 8 -12.51 -10.04 5.89
C GLU A 8 -12.85 -8.72 6.57
N ALA A 9 -12.26 -7.61 6.13
CA ALA A 9 -12.48 -6.32 6.76
C ALA A 9 -13.90 -5.82 6.55
N LYS A 10 -14.53 -5.30 7.60
CA LYS A 10 -15.91 -4.83 7.57
C LYS A 10 -16.09 -3.55 6.75
N THR A 11 -15.11 -2.66 6.78
CA THR A 11 -15.14 -1.39 6.05
C THR A 11 -13.88 -1.21 5.23
N ALA A 12 -13.93 -0.35 4.22
CA ALA A 12 -12.75 -0.03 3.43
C ALA A 12 -11.66 0.63 4.28
N LYS A 13 -12.04 1.49 5.24
CA LYS A 13 -11.08 2.11 6.16
C LYS A 13 -10.30 1.05 6.93
N VAL A 14 -11.00 0.10 7.54
CA VAL A 14 -10.37 -0.98 8.29
C VAL A 14 -9.51 -1.85 7.37
N ALA A 15 -9.97 -2.12 6.16
CA ALA A 15 -9.23 -2.90 5.17
C ALA A 15 -7.87 -2.24 4.86
N PHE A 16 -7.87 -0.95 4.58
CA PHE A 16 -6.64 -0.21 4.28
C PHE A 16 -5.71 -0.11 5.48
N GLU A 17 -6.27 0.14 6.65
CA GLU A 17 -5.50 0.21 7.90
C GLU A 17 -4.79 -1.12 8.18
N LEU A 18 -5.52 -2.22 8.14
CA LEU A 18 -4.96 -3.56 8.38
C LEU A 18 -3.90 -3.90 7.34
N PHE A 19 -4.14 -3.57 6.09
CA PHE A 19 -3.19 -3.84 5.01
C PHE A 19 -1.86 -3.09 5.23
N LEU A 20 -1.93 -1.82 5.59
CA LEU A 20 -0.73 -1.02 5.86
C LEU A 20 0.03 -1.54 7.08
N TYR A 21 -0.66 -1.86 8.18
CA TYR A 21 -0.01 -2.43 9.37
C TYR A 21 0.58 -3.81 9.09
N ASP A 22 -0.08 -4.64 8.30
CA ASP A 22 0.46 -5.93 7.89
C ASP A 22 1.77 -5.77 7.12
N ASN A 23 1.82 -4.79 6.20
CA ASN A 23 3.04 -4.50 5.47
C ASN A 23 4.16 -4.01 6.38
N VAL A 24 3.87 -3.17 7.37
CA VAL A 24 4.87 -2.73 8.34
C VAL A 24 5.47 -3.94 9.07
N GLN A 25 4.65 -4.88 9.52
CA GLN A 25 5.13 -6.07 10.22
C GLN A 25 6.02 -6.94 9.32
N ARG A 26 5.63 -7.12 8.07
CA ARG A 26 6.43 -7.90 7.11
C ARG A 26 7.77 -7.25 6.82
N LEU A 27 7.78 -5.94 6.65
CA LEU A 27 9.02 -5.19 6.41
C LEU A 27 9.97 -5.27 7.60
N ALA A 28 9.43 -5.26 8.82
CA ALA A 28 10.22 -5.35 10.04
C ALA A 28 10.81 -6.72 10.28
N GLN A 29 10.13 -7.80 9.88
CA GLN A 29 10.57 -9.18 10.07
C GLN A 29 11.56 -9.63 9.02
N SER A 30 11.67 -8.91 7.93
CA SER A 30 12.52 -9.28 6.82
C SER A 30 13.95 -8.82 7.06
N ASN A 31 14.89 -9.77 7.20
CA ASN A 31 16.32 -9.48 7.21
C ASN A 31 16.82 -9.14 5.81
N LYS A 32 16.05 -9.52 4.79
CA LYS A 32 16.27 -9.14 3.41
C LYS A 32 15.11 -8.25 2.99
N PRO A 33 15.37 -7.05 2.50
CA PRO A 33 14.30 -6.11 2.17
C PRO A 33 13.60 -6.49 0.87
N THR A 34 12.79 -7.55 0.88
CA THR A 34 12.08 -8.03 -0.31
C THR A 34 11.13 -6.99 -0.87
N GLY A 35 10.44 -6.25 0.00
CA GLY A 35 9.61 -5.13 -0.42
C GLY A 35 10.43 -4.01 -1.06
N CYS A 36 11.65 -3.80 -0.57
CA CYS A 36 12.58 -2.82 -1.12
C CYS A 36 13.00 -3.16 -2.55
N MET A 37 13.09 -4.45 -2.87
CA MET A 37 13.46 -4.85 -4.23
C MET A 37 12.45 -4.37 -5.27
N LEU A 38 11.17 -4.31 -4.92
CA LEU A 38 10.13 -3.83 -5.82
C LEU A 38 10.26 -2.34 -6.14
N VAL A 39 10.69 -1.54 -5.17
CA VAL A 39 10.87 -0.10 -5.37
C VAL A 39 12.24 0.19 -5.98
N VAL A 40 13.29 -0.43 -5.44
CA VAL A 40 14.69 -0.17 -5.84
C VAL A 40 14.96 -0.63 -7.26
N ALA A 41 14.41 -1.77 -7.66
CA ALA A 41 14.58 -2.27 -9.01
C ALA A 41 14.03 -1.31 -10.07
N THR A 42 13.00 -0.51 -9.73
CA THR A 42 12.49 0.51 -10.63
C THR A 42 13.34 1.77 -10.67
N MET A 43 14.31 1.89 -9.78
CA MET A 43 15.24 3.03 -9.73
C MET A 43 16.57 2.72 -10.40
N SER A 44 16.88 1.45 -10.72
CA SER A 44 18.10 1.09 -11.44
C SER A 44 17.87 1.08 -12.94
N CYS A 45 18.86 1.62 -13.65
CA CYS A 45 18.81 1.81 -15.11
C CYS A 45 19.80 0.88 -15.80
N SER A 46 19.57 -0.44 -15.78
CA SER A 46 20.34 -1.38 -16.59
C SER A 46 19.42 -2.08 -17.58
N ASP A 47 19.98 -2.53 -18.71
CA ASP A 47 19.18 -3.17 -19.76
C ASP A 47 18.47 -4.43 -19.26
N ASN A 48 19.11 -5.20 -18.37
CA ASN A 48 18.51 -6.39 -17.78
C ASN A 48 17.46 -6.05 -16.74
N ALA A 49 17.51 -4.85 -16.19
CA ALA A 49 16.54 -4.38 -15.19
C ALA A 49 15.21 -3.95 -15.82
N GLN A 50 15.18 -3.66 -17.13
CA GLN A 50 13.95 -3.17 -17.78
C GLN A 50 12.82 -4.19 -17.74
N ILE A 51 13.10 -5.46 -17.98
CA ILE A 51 12.10 -6.53 -17.92
C ILE A 51 11.63 -6.70 -16.48
N VAL A 52 12.56 -6.68 -15.53
CA VAL A 52 12.24 -6.77 -14.09
C VAL A 52 11.41 -5.57 -13.66
N GLN A 53 11.78 -4.36 -14.09
CA GLN A 53 11.03 -3.13 -13.82
C GLN A 53 9.61 -3.21 -14.35
N HIS A 54 9.43 -3.73 -15.57
CA HIS A 54 8.10 -3.89 -16.16
C HIS A 54 7.23 -4.83 -15.31
N ASN A 55 7.78 -5.98 -14.90
CA ASN A 55 7.05 -6.95 -14.09
C ASN A 55 6.67 -6.38 -12.71
N ILE A 56 7.57 -5.60 -12.12
CA ILE A 56 7.35 -4.95 -10.84
C ILE A 56 6.28 -3.87 -10.96
N LEU A 57 6.34 -3.09 -12.03
CA LEU A 57 5.32 -2.08 -12.31
C LEU A 57 3.93 -2.71 -12.44
N GLU A 58 3.82 -3.83 -13.15
CA GLU A 58 2.56 -4.55 -13.28
C GLU A 58 2.02 -4.99 -11.93
N LYS A 59 2.88 -5.52 -11.05
CA LYS A 59 2.47 -5.93 -9.70
C LYS A 59 1.93 -4.75 -8.89
N ARG A 60 2.61 -3.61 -8.97
CA ARG A 60 2.15 -2.40 -8.26
C ARG A 60 0.83 -1.88 -8.80
N LEU A 61 0.66 -1.92 -10.12
CA LEU A 61 -0.61 -1.53 -10.76
C LEU A 61 -1.74 -2.47 -10.37
N LYS A 62 -1.47 -3.78 -10.24
CA LYS A 62 -2.45 -4.75 -9.77
C LYS A 62 -2.85 -4.48 -8.32
N THR A 63 -1.88 -4.17 -7.45
CA THR A 63 -2.16 -3.81 -6.06
C THR A 63 -3.03 -2.57 -5.99
N LYS A 64 -2.68 -1.55 -6.76
CA LYS A 64 -3.49 -0.32 -6.83
C LYS A 64 -4.90 -0.61 -7.33
N GLN A 65 -5.05 -1.48 -8.32
CA GLN A 65 -6.36 -1.87 -8.84
C GLN A 65 -7.19 -2.58 -7.77
N LYS A 66 -6.57 -3.48 -6.99
CA LYS A 66 -7.26 -4.14 -5.87
C LYS A 66 -7.71 -3.14 -4.83
N MET A 67 -6.89 -2.15 -4.53
CA MET A 67 -7.26 -1.06 -3.63
C MET A 67 -8.46 -0.28 -4.15
N LEU A 68 -8.43 0.06 -5.45
CA LEU A 68 -9.53 0.78 -6.08
C LEU A 68 -10.83 -0.03 -6.06
N ASP A 69 -10.74 -1.33 -6.36
CA ASP A 69 -11.89 -2.23 -6.32
C ASP A 69 -12.47 -2.33 -4.91
N ARG A 70 -11.61 -2.37 -3.88
CA ARG A 70 -12.07 -2.40 -2.50
C ARG A 70 -12.78 -1.09 -2.10
N LEU A 71 -12.27 0.04 -2.60
CA LEU A 71 -12.91 1.34 -2.36
C LEU A 71 -14.29 1.38 -3.02
N ARG A 72 -14.41 0.88 -4.24
CA ARG A 72 -15.72 0.79 -4.93
C ARG A 72 -16.70 -0.06 -4.13
N GLN A 73 -16.23 -1.17 -3.60
CA GLN A 73 -17.05 -2.02 -2.72
C GLN A 73 -17.49 -1.26 -1.48
N GLY A 74 -16.63 -0.42 -0.91
CA GLY A 74 -16.97 0.44 0.22
C GLY A 74 -18.08 1.41 -0.11
N VAL A 75 -18.09 1.98 -1.31
CA VAL A 75 -19.18 2.83 -1.78
C VAL A 75 -20.48 2.03 -1.88
N GLU A 76 -20.42 0.84 -2.47
CA GLU A 76 -21.60 -0.04 -2.59
C GLU A 76 -22.14 -0.44 -1.22
N ASN A 77 -21.27 -0.68 -0.26
CA ASN A 77 -21.65 -1.07 1.09
C ASN A 77 -22.09 0.12 1.97
N GLY A 78 -21.91 1.34 1.49
CA GLY A 78 -22.33 2.54 2.20
C GLY A 78 -21.31 3.09 3.20
N ASP A 79 -20.11 2.54 3.28
CA ASP A 79 -19.09 3.04 4.21
C ASP A 79 -18.18 4.10 3.61
N ILE A 80 -18.28 4.34 2.31
CA ILE A 80 -17.60 5.44 1.62
C ILE A 80 -18.63 6.29 0.88
N LYS A 81 -18.48 7.61 0.93
CA LYS A 81 -19.37 8.53 0.22
C LYS A 81 -19.27 8.31 -1.29
N ILE A 82 -20.40 8.36 -1.98
CA ILE A 82 -20.44 8.20 -3.45
C ILE A 82 -19.62 9.29 -4.16
N THR A 83 -19.43 10.44 -3.51
CA THR A 83 -18.66 11.57 -4.06
C THR A 83 -17.18 11.50 -3.74
N ALA A 84 -16.73 10.48 -3.00
CA ALA A 84 -15.33 10.37 -2.62
C ALA A 84 -14.42 10.15 -3.84
N PRO A 85 -13.24 10.79 -3.88
CA PRO A 85 -12.32 10.68 -5.02
C PRO A 85 -11.51 9.37 -4.95
N LEU A 86 -12.10 8.27 -5.38
CA LEU A 86 -11.55 6.92 -5.17
C LEU A 86 -10.15 6.75 -5.76
N GLN A 87 -9.91 7.28 -6.97
CA GLN A 87 -8.59 7.17 -7.59
C GLN A 87 -7.53 7.92 -6.78
N GLU A 88 -7.85 9.10 -6.28
CA GLU A 88 -6.93 9.88 -5.46
C GLU A 88 -6.63 9.18 -4.13
N ILE A 89 -7.63 8.53 -3.54
CA ILE A 89 -7.44 7.74 -2.32
C ILE A 89 -6.50 6.57 -2.58
N ALA A 90 -6.72 5.84 -3.67
CA ALA A 90 -5.86 4.73 -4.07
C ALA A 90 -4.43 5.20 -4.32
N ASP A 91 -4.26 6.32 -5.02
CA ASP A 91 -2.94 6.90 -5.29
C ASP A 91 -2.24 7.30 -4.00
N PHE A 92 -2.96 7.93 -3.06
CA PHE A 92 -2.39 8.36 -1.79
C PHE A 92 -1.87 7.16 -0.98
N TYR A 93 -2.70 6.16 -0.76
CA TYR A 93 -2.31 5.00 0.07
C TYR A 93 -1.28 4.11 -0.61
N THR A 94 -1.28 4.05 -1.93
CA THR A 94 -0.20 3.38 -2.68
C THR A 94 1.13 4.10 -2.46
N THR A 95 1.12 5.43 -2.47
CA THR A 95 2.31 6.24 -2.19
C THR A 95 2.80 6.02 -0.77
N VAL A 96 1.89 5.98 0.21
CA VAL A 96 2.25 5.68 1.60
C VAL A 96 2.92 4.30 1.69
N LEU A 97 2.34 3.29 1.06
CA LEU A 97 2.90 1.93 1.06
C LEU A 97 4.32 1.90 0.47
N GLN A 98 4.53 2.55 -0.66
CA GLN A 98 5.84 2.63 -1.28
C GLN A 98 6.84 3.37 -0.41
N GLY A 99 6.42 4.45 0.21
CA GLY A 99 7.25 5.22 1.14
C GLY A 99 7.66 4.41 2.37
N LEU A 100 6.74 3.63 2.93
CA LEU A 100 7.03 2.74 4.05
C LEU A 100 8.13 1.73 3.68
N THR A 101 8.08 1.20 2.47
CA THR A 101 9.06 0.24 1.97
C THR A 101 10.47 0.86 1.93
N ILE A 102 10.57 2.07 1.40
CA ILE A 102 11.86 2.78 1.32
C ILE A 102 12.36 3.13 2.72
N GLN A 103 11.49 3.64 3.59
CA GLN A 103 11.87 4.01 4.96
C GLN A 103 12.37 2.79 5.74
N ALA A 104 11.73 1.64 5.58
CA ALA A 104 12.18 0.40 6.21
C ALA A 104 13.57 0.00 5.73
N ARG A 105 13.83 0.13 4.44
CA ARG A 105 15.15 -0.12 3.87
C ARG A 105 16.21 0.79 4.47
N ASP A 106 15.86 2.06 4.70
CA ASP A 106 16.79 3.06 5.26
C ASP A 106 16.98 2.90 6.77
N GLY A 107 16.38 1.89 7.38
CA GLY A 107 16.58 1.54 8.77
C GLY A 107 15.50 1.99 9.74
N ALA A 108 14.37 2.50 9.25
CA ALA A 108 13.26 2.86 10.13
C ALA A 108 12.75 1.63 10.88
N ASN A 109 12.48 1.79 12.17
CA ASN A 109 11.97 0.69 12.99
C ASN A 109 10.44 0.59 12.90
N VAL A 110 9.89 -0.49 13.47
CA VAL A 110 8.44 -0.76 13.46
C VAL A 110 7.65 0.41 14.03
N GLN A 111 8.10 0.97 15.16
CA GLN A 111 7.40 2.05 15.83
C GLN A 111 7.30 3.30 14.95
N GLN A 112 8.38 3.63 14.26
CA GLN A 112 8.40 4.77 13.33
C GLN A 112 7.44 4.55 12.16
N LEU A 113 7.45 3.36 11.58
CA LEU A 113 6.57 3.01 10.44
C LEU A 113 5.10 2.98 10.86
N GLN A 114 4.80 2.45 12.05
CA GLN A 114 3.43 2.44 12.58
C GLN A 114 2.90 3.86 12.79
N LYS A 115 3.74 4.80 13.21
CA LYS A 115 3.33 6.19 13.36
C LYS A 115 3.00 6.82 12.01
N VAL A 116 3.73 6.47 10.97
CA VAL A 116 3.41 6.93 9.60
C VAL A 116 2.03 6.43 9.19
N VAL A 117 1.74 5.15 9.43
CA VAL A 117 0.42 4.57 9.12
C VAL A 117 -0.68 5.29 9.91
N GLU A 118 -0.45 5.54 11.20
CA GLU A 118 -1.40 6.24 12.06
C GLU A 118 -1.77 7.60 11.49
N HIS A 119 -0.77 8.40 11.09
CA HIS A 119 -1.00 9.70 10.47
C HIS A 119 -1.68 9.58 9.10
N ALA A 120 -1.27 8.61 8.30
CA ALA A 120 -1.89 8.38 6.99
C ALA A 120 -3.37 8.03 7.12
N MET A 121 -3.74 7.25 8.14
CA MET A 121 -5.14 6.87 8.35
C MET A 121 -6.02 8.03 8.84
N ARG A 122 -5.44 9.04 9.46
CA ARG A 122 -6.18 10.27 9.79
C ARG A 122 -6.65 11.01 8.55
N SER A 123 -5.91 10.89 7.44
CA SER A 123 -6.30 11.49 6.17
C SER A 123 -7.58 10.90 5.61
N TRP A 124 -7.95 9.69 6.03
CA TRP A 124 -9.17 9.02 5.56
C TRP A 124 -10.41 9.87 5.77
N GLU A 125 -10.49 10.59 6.89
CA GLU A 125 -11.64 11.42 7.24
C GLU A 125 -11.79 12.65 6.33
N LEU A 126 -10.76 12.98 5.55
CA LEU A 126 -10.76 14.11 4.63
C LEU A 126 -11.34 13.79 3.25
N PHE A 127 -11.57 12.53 2.99
CA PHE A 127 -12.06 12.09 1.68
C PHE A 127 -13.57 11.95 1.59
#